data_f931b9574adbdd51d1c3db3dfe171a6c
#
_entry.id   f931b9574adbdd51d1c3db3dfe171a6c
#
_cell.length_a   1.000
_cell.length_b   1.000
_cell.length_c   1.000
_cell.angle_alpha   90.00
_cell.angle_beta   90.00
_cell.angle_gamma   90.00
#
_symmetry.space_group_name_H-M   'P 1'
#
loop_
_entity.id
_entity.type
_entity.pdbx_description
1 polymer ?
#
loop_
_entity_poly.entity_id
_entity_poly.type
_entity_poly.pdbx_seq_one_letter_code
_entity_poly.pdbx_strand_id
1 'polypeptide(L)'
;MSDLIIKSANLINPPGEISGIHDIYIKDGKICGIDEDNVKLNSPIIIDAQDCYVTPGLIDLSVRFREPGLEKEATISSESKAAVASGITTVCYMPDTQPVIDTPAQIKLVQEIFKNVDLCDVKVLAALTRELDGERLSSMSELKHAGAIALTNCFSPIKNSLVLRRIMEYASGQDITIFYQPLNYHLANGGCVHEGEIANKLGLPGIPSAAESAAVAEAISLCKLTGVKLHLCRISCAESLTLIKNAQSQGIEVTSDVAIHQLFFDESFINNFNSSYHVTPPFRTNEDLISLR
;
A
#
# COMPACT_ATOMS: atom_id res chain seq x y z
N MET A 1 -12.26 27.55 -2.90
CA MET A 1 -11.38 27.36 -1.74
C MET A 1 -10.80 28.71 -1.34
N SER A 2 -10.58 28.98 -0.04
CA SER A 2 -9.91 30.20 0.40
C SER A 2 -8.41 30.11 0.07
N ASP A 3 -7.80 31.24 -0.29
CA ASP A 3 -6.35 31.30 -0.46
C ASP A 3 -5.66 31.10 0.89
N LEU A 4 -4.45 30.53 0.88
CA LEU A 4 -3.74 30.15 2.10
C LEU A 4 -2.26 30.53 2.02
N ILE A 5 -1.68 30.98 3.14
CA ILE A 5 -0.24 31.16 3.31
C ILE A 5 0.20 30.32 4.50
N ILE A 6 1.17 29.44 4.31
CA ILE A 6 1.84 28.71 5.40
C ILE A 6 3.18 29.42 5.62
N LYS A 7 3.36 30.05 6.79
CA LYS A 7 4.55 30.84 7.11
C LYS A 7 5.57 30.09 7.94
N SER A 8 6.83 30.35 7.65
CA SER A 8 7.99 29.88 8.45
C SER A 8 8.03 28.35 8.63
N ALA A 9 7.53 27.60 7.67
CA ALA A 9 7.49 26.14 7.71
C ALA A 9 8.85 25.51 7.38
N ASN A 10 9.28 24.53 8.16
CA ASN A 10 10.43 23.71 7.79
C ASN A 10 10.00 22.69 6.72
N LEU A 11 10.25 23.03 5.45
CA LEU A 11 9.81 22.27 4.30
C LEU A 11 10.70 21.02 4.11
N ILE A 12 10.07 19.86 4.06
CA ILE A 12 10.69 18.59 3.69
C ILE A 12 10.04 18.12 2.39
N ASN A 13 10.78 18.23 1.29
CA ASN A 13 10.30 17.82 -0.04
C ASN A 13 11.27 16.80 -0.66
N PRO A 14 11.12 15.48 -0.35
CA PRO A 14 12.04 14.46 -0.84
C PRO A 14 12.24 14.39 -2.36
N PRO A 15 11.20 14.66 -3.20
CA PRO A 15 11.39 14.69 -4.65
C PRO A 15 11.95 16.01 -5.18
N GLY A 16 12.04 17.06 -4.34
CA GLY A 16 12.42 18.41 -4.75
C GLY A 16 13.76 18.84 -4.15
N GLU A 17 14.35 19.87 -4.75
CA GLU A 17 15.62 20.46 -4.29
C GLU A 17 15.40 21.49 -3.16
N ILE A 18 14.14 21.80 -2.79
CA ILE A 18 13.80 22.85 -1.82
C ILE A 18 13.60 22.21 -0.45
N SER A 19 14.44 22.62 0.51
CA SER A 19 14.35 22.22 1.91
C SER A 19 14.76 23.37 2.82
N GLY A 20 14.25 23.40 4.06
CA GLY A 20 14.53 24.46 5.03
C GLY A 20 13.29 25.29 5.36
N ILE A 21 13.49 26.46 5.96
CA ILE A 21 12.39 27.35 6.40
C ILE A 21 11.93 28.20 5.22
N HIS A 22 10.66 28.04 4.83
CA HIS A 22 10.05 28.70 3.69
C HIS A 22 8.61 29.13 3.98
N ASP A 23 8.14 30.14 3.24
CA ASP A 23 6.74 30.53 3.16
C ASP A 23 6.10 29.91 1.91
N ILE A 24 4.95 29.24 2.08
CA ILE A 24 4.26 28.54 0.99
C ILE A 24 2.94 29.26 0.70
N TYR A 25 2.73 29.62 -0.56
CA TYR A 25 1.54 30.33 -1.05
C TYR A 25 0.64 29.37 -1.83
N ILE A 26 -0.62 29.32 -1.43
CA ILE A 26 -1.62 28.39 -2.03
C ILE A 26 -2.80 29.23 -2.52
N LYS A 27 -3.15 29.04 -3.81
CA LYS A 27 -4.29 29.65 -4.46
C LYS A 27 -5.10 28.62 -5.19
N ASP A 28 -6.43 28.67 -5.04
CA ASP A 28 -7.34 27.72 -5.68
C ASP A 28 -6.97 26.25 -5.45
N GLY A 29 -6.45 25.93 -4.25
CA GLY A 29 -6.03 24.57 -3.88
C GLY A 29 -4.71 24.11 -4.46
N LYS A 30 -3.91 25.00 -5.07
CA LYS A 30 -2.61 24.67 -5.65
C LYS A 30 -1.50 25.56 -5.08
N ILE A 31 -0.31 24.99 -4.87
CA ILE A 31 0.89 25.77 -4.55
C ILE A 31 1.21 26.65 -5.76
N CYS A 32 1.26 27.96 -5.54
CA CYS A 32 1.52 28.94 -6.58
C CYS A 32 2.83 29.71 -6.37
N GLY A 33 3.50 29.54 -5.23
CA GLY A 33 4.81 30.12 -4.95
C GLY A 33 5.40 29.60 -3.65
N ILE A 34 6.73 29.64 -3.55
CA ILE A 34 7.51 29.41 -2.33
C ILE A 34 8.46 30.60 -2.21
N ASP A 35 8.40 31.34 -1.08
CA ASP A 35 9.14 32.59 -0.83
C ASP A 35 8.95 33.67 -1.91
N GLU A 36 7.79 33.68 -2.56
CA GLU A 36 7.49 34.63 -3.62
C GLU A 36 6.63 35.79 -3.10
N ASP A 37 7.19 36.96 -2.86
CA ASP A 37 6.50 38.16 -2.34
C ASP A 37 5.43 38.74 -3.30
N ASN A 38 5.38 38.30 -4.55
CA ASN A 38 4.53 38.87 -5.60
C ASN A 38 3.23 38.07 -5.85
N VAL A 39 2.91 37.07 -5.05
CA VAL A 39 1.71 36.27 -5.23
C VAL A 39 0.47 37.07 -4.80
N LYS A 40 -0.40 37.38 -5.76
CA LYS A 40 -1.67 38.04 -5.46
C LYS A 40 -2.69 37.04 -4.93
N LEU A 41 -2.91 37.05 -3.61
CA LEU A 41 -3.92 36.29 -2.91
C LEU A 41 -5.08 37.18 -2.48
N ASN A 42 -6.29 36.62 -2.41
CA ASN A 42 -7.50 37.29 -1.98
C ASN A 42 -7.84 36.91 -0.53
N SER A 43 -7.53 37.80 0.44
CA SER A 43 -7.81 37.60 1.86
C SER A 43 -7.37 36.20 2.34
N PRO A 44 -6.08 35.86 2.24
CA PRO A 44 -5.61 34.52 2.56
C PRO A 44 -5.72 34.21 4.05
N ILE A 45 -6.02 32.95 4.36
CA ILE A 45 -5.83 32.41 5.70
C ILE A 45 -4.33 32.23 5.93
N ILE A 46 -3.82 32.76 7.03
CA ILE A 46 -2.40 32.64 7.39
C ILE A 46 -2.27 31.57 8.48
N ILE A 47 -1.45 30.56 8.21
CA ILE A 47 -1.04 29.55 9.17
C ILE A 47 0.40 29.84 9.56
N ASP A 48 0.64 30.15 10.82
CA ASP A 48 1.99 30.20 11.38
C ASP A 48 2.47 28.76 11.63
N ALA A 49 3.49 28.35 10.89
CA ALA A 49 4.08 27.01 10.96
C ALA A 49 5.51 27.05 11.53
N GLN A 50 5.84 28.09 12.32
CA GLN A 50 7.11 28.14 13.03
C GLN A 50 7.28 26.85 13.87
N ASP A 51 8.46 26.24 13.80
CA ASP A 51 8.81 24.96 14.44
C ASP A 51 7.99 23.74 13.96
N CYS A 52 7.23 23.87 12.88
CA CYS A 52 6.51 22.77 12.25
C CYS A 52 7.21 22.30 10.98
N TYR A 53 7.09 20.99 10.70
CA TYR A 53 7.47 20.44 9.43
C TYR A 53 6.27 20.46 8.47
N VAL A 54 6.52 20.81 7.23
CA VAL A 54 5.57 20.70 6.13
C VAL A 54 6.10 19.69 5.10
N THR A 55 5.30 18.68 4.80
CA THR A 55 5.62 17.63 3.84
C THR A 55 4.50 17.52 2.81
N PRO A 56 4.75 16.90 1.64
CA PRO A 56 3.66 16.41 0.81
C PRO A 56 2.73 15.51 1.62
N GLY A 57 1.44 15.50 1.29
CA GLY A 57 0.49 14.61 1.92
C GLY A 57 0.91 13.14 1.77
N LEU A 58 0.69 12.34 2.81
CA LEU A 58 1.04 10.93 2.81
C LEU A 58 0.13 10.15 1.85
N ILE A 59 0.70 9.07 1.27
CA ILE A 59 -0.02 8.14 0.40
C ILE A 59 -0.01 6.77 1.08
N ASP A 60 -1.19 6.21 1.36
CA ASP A 60 -1.32 4.85 1.85
C ASP A 60 -1.62 3.90 0.68
N LEU A 61 -0.72 2.94 0.44
CA LEU A 61 -0.81 2.01 -0.68
C LEU A 61 -1.78 0.83 -0.44
N SER A 62 -2.39 0.70 0.74
CA SER A 62 -3.18 -0.49 1.09
C SER A 62 -4.23 -0.23 2.17
N VAL A 63 -5.27 0.53 1.83
CA VAL A 63 -6.36 0.80 2.78
C VAL A 63 -7.55 -0.12 2.60
N ARG A 64 -8.25 -0.41 3.71
CA ARG A 64 -9.46 -1.22 3.77
C ARG A 64 -10.55 -0.48 4.53
N PHE A 65 -11.35 0.30 3.82
CA PHE A 65 -12.44 1.08 4.42
C PHE A 65 -13.76 0.31 4.50
N ARG A 66 -13.75 -0.99 4.19
CA ARG A 66 -14.84 -1.96 4.42
C ARG A 66 -16.14 -1.72 3.64
N GLU A 67 -16.34 -0.59 3.01
CA GLU A 67 -17.51 -0.26 2.19
C GLU A 67 -17.14 -0.39 0.70
N PRO A 68 -17.94 -1.10 -0.14
CA PRO A 68 -19.25 -1.67 0.16
C PRO A 68 -19.21 -3.03 0.86
N GLY A 69 -20.28 -3.32 1.60
CA GLY A 69 -20.64 -4.65 2.09
C GLY A 69 -20.28 -4.98 3.54
N LEU A 70 -19.38 -4.22 4.14
CA LEU A 70 -18.94 -4.39 5.54
C LEU A 70 -19.08 -3.09 6.34
N GLU A 71 -20.08 -2.27 6.04
CA GLU A 71 -20.32 -0.93 6.60
C GLU A 71 -20.53 -0.94 8.11
N LYS A 72 -20.85 -2.11 8.69
CA LYS A 72 -20.93 -2.30 10.14
C LYS A 72 -19.57 -2.20 10.84
N GLU A 73 -18.50 -2.51 10.12
CA GLU A 73 -17.13 -2.42 10.64
C GLU A 73 -16.57 -1.01 10.46
N ALA A 74 -16.70 -0.45 9.25
CA ALA A 74 -16.24 0.87 8.90
C ALA A 74 -16.88 1.36 7.60
N THR A 75 -16.86 2.67 7.35
CA THR A 75 -17.35 3.28 6.10
C THR A 75 -16.25 4.08 5.44
N ILE A 76 -16.38 4.32 4.13
CA ILE A 76 -15.46 5.21 3.40
C ILE A 76 -15.44 6.60 4.06
N SER A 77 -16.59 7.10 4.55
CA SER A 77 -16.65 8.40 5.22
C SER A 77 -15.91 8.43 6.56
N SER A 78 -16.07 7.40 7.41
CA SER A 78 -15.40 7.36 8.72
C SER A 78 -13.88 7.22 8.57
N GLU A 79 -13.44 6.32 7.68
CA GLU A 79 -12.03 6.01 7.49
C GLU A 79 -11.29 7.12 6.71
N SER A 80 -11.96 7.78 5.75
CA SER A 80 -11.39 8.95 5.07
C SER A 80 -11.13 10.09 6.05
N LYS A 81 -12.01 10.31 7.04
CA LYS A 81 -11.79 11.30 8.12
C LYS A 81 -10.57 10.94 8.96
N ALA A 82 -10.41 9.67 9.33
CA ALA A 82 -9.27 9.20 10.09
C ALA A 82 -7.97 9.33 9.28
N ALA A 83 -7.99 8.98 7.99
CA ALA A 83 -6.86 9.10 7.08
C ALA A 83 -6.38 10.57 6.99
N VAL A 84 -7.29 11.50 6.69
CA VAL A 84 -6.95 12.92 6.55
C VAL A 84 -6.46 13.51 7.89
N ALA A 85 -7.07 13.12 9.03
CA ALA A 85 -6.62 13.55 10.35
C ALA A 85 -5.19 13.06 10.68
N SER A 86 -4.73 12.01 10.01
CA SER A 86 -3.38 11.45 10.12
C SER A 86 -2.41 11.96 9.04
N GLY A 87 -2.85 12.93 8.20
CA GLY A 87 -2.03 13.49 7.11
C GLY A 87 -2.00 12.66 5.83
N ILE A 88 -2.82 11.61 5.72
CA ILE A 88 -2.95 10.81 4.50
C ILE A 88 -3.94 11.50 3.56
N THR A 89 -3.46 11.96 2.41
CA THR A 89 -4.25 12.69 1.41
C THR A 89 -4.65 11.85 0.21
N THR A 90 -3.96 10.73 -0.01
CA THR A 90 -4.23 9.79 -1.11
C THR A 90 -4.22 8.36 -0.58
N VAL A 91 -5.18 7.56 -1.03
CA VAL A 91 -5.32 6.17 -0.60
C VAL A 91 -5.44 5.22 -1.79
N CYS A 92 -4.74 4.10 -1.75
CA CYS A 92 -4.93 2.98 -2.66
C CYS A 92 -5.94 2.00 -2.04
N TYR A 93 -7.14 1.98 -2.61
CA TYR A 93 -8.27 1.25 -2.07
C TYR A 93 -8.27 -0.21 -2.53
N MET A 94 -8.23 -1.13 -1.58
CA MET A 94 -8.11 -2.57 -1.82
C MET A 94 -9.43 -3.20 -2.25
N PRO A 95 -9.39 -4.25 -3.12
CA PRO A 95 -10.59 -4.85 -3.69
C PRO A 95 -11.31 -5.88 -2.81
N ASP A 96 -10.82 -6.19 -1.60
CA ASP A 96 -11.40 -7.18 -0.69
C ASP A 96 -12.66 -6.69 0.05
N THR A 97 -13.59 -6.14 -0.72
CA THR A 97 -14.93 -5.67 -0.31
C THR A 97 -16.00 -6.75 -0.58
N GLN A 98 -17.26 -6.48 -0.26
CA GLN A 98 -18.40 -7.35 -0.60
C GLN A 98 -19.47 -6.55 -1.35
N PRO A 99 -19.60 -6.76 -2.66
CA PRO A 99 -18.83 -7.69 -3.50
C PRO A 99 -17.37 -7.25 -3.72
N VAL A 100 -16.50 -8.21 -4.08
CA VAL A 100 -15.10 -7.95 -4.46
C VAL A 100 -15.04 -7.01 -5.67
N ILE A 101 -14.08 -6.06 -5.69
CA ILE A 101 -13.90 -5.15 -6.84
C ILE A 101 -13.17 -5.89 -7.96
N ASP A 102 -13.93 -6.66 -8.74
CA ASP A 102 -13.45 -7.44 -9.89
C ASP A 102 -14.23 -7.14 -11.19
N THR A 103 -15.12 -6.14 -11.17
CA THR A 103 -15.88 -5.66 -12.33
C THR A 103 -15.81 -4.14 -12.49
N PRO A 104 -16.00 -3.60 -13.71
CA PRO A 104 -16.09 -2.16 -13.97
C PRO A 104 -17.16 -1.43 -13.14
N ALA A 105 -18.28 -2.09 -12.87
CA ALA A 105 -19.38 -1.50 -12.10
C ALA A 105 -18.98 -1.20 -10.65
N GLN A 106 -18.25 -2.12 -10.01
CA GLN A 106 -17.77 -1.96 -8.64
C GLN A 106 -16.72 -0.85 -8.53
N ILE A 107 -15.80 -0.73 -9.50
CA ILE A 107 -14.84 0.38 -9.55
C ILE A 107 -15.58 1.72 -9.58
N LYS A 108 -16.56 1.86 -10.47
CA LYS A 108 -17.35 3.09 -10.58
C LYS A 108 -18.13 3.40 -9.30
N LEU A 109 -18.74 2.38 -8.69
CA LEU A 109 -19.46 2.54 -7.43
C LEU A 109 -18.55 3.12 -6.34
N VAL A 110 -17.38 2.54 -6.13
CA VAL A 110 -16.41 3.00 -5.12
C VAL A 110 -15.95 4.43 -5.43
N GLN A 111 -15.63 4.73 -6.69
CA GLN A 111 -15.24 6.08 -7.10
C GLN A 111 -16.32 7.12 -6.81
N GLU A 112 -17.60 6.79 -7.06
CA GLU A 112 -18.73 7.69 -6.76
C GLU A 112 -18.91 7.91 -5.25
N ILE A 113 -18.74 6.87 -4.42
CA ILE A 113 -18.82 7.02 -2.96
C ILE A 113 -17.69 7.96 -2.46
N PHE A 114 -16.46 7.74 -2.89
CA PHE A 114 -15.32 8.61 -2.51
C PHE A 114 -15.52 10.06 -2.99
N LYS A 115 -16.03 10.26 -4.21
CA LYS A 115 -16.33 11.57 -4.75
C LYS A 115 -17.37 12.32 -3.91
N ASN A 116 -18.37 11.61 -3.39
CA ASN A 116 -19.40 12.22 -2.52
C ASN A 116 -18.85 12.56 -1.12
N VAL A 117 -17.87 11.80 -0.63
CA VAL A 117 -17.18 12.07 0.66
C VAL A 117 -16.19 13.23 0.55
N ASP A 118 -15.47 13.34 -0.57
CA ASP A 118 -14.56 14.42 -0.96
C ASP A 118 -13.54 14.83 0.13
N LEU A 119 -12.92 13.84 0.79
CA LEU A 119 -11.93 14.07 1.85
C LEU A 119 -10.51 13.72 1.43
N CYS A 120 -10.32 12.59 0.72
CA CYS A 120 -9.02 12.15 0.22
C CYS A 120 -9.14 11.66 -1.22
N ASP A 121 -8.04 11.73 -1.96
CA ASP A 121 -7.97 11.19 -3.32
C ASP A 121 -7.92 9.65 -3.28
N VAL A 122 -8.73 8.98 -4.09
CA VAL A 122 -8.76 7.52 -4.16
C VAL A 122 -8.12 7.00 -5.43
N LYS A 123 -7.27 6.00 -5.27
CA LYS A 123 -6.73 5.17 -6.35
C LYS A 123 -7.25 3.76 -6.16
N VAL A 124 -8.20 3.34 -6.99
CA VAL A 124 -8.84 2.03 -6.85
C VAL A 124 -7.93 0.94 -7.38
N LEU A 125 -7.69 -0.08 -6.57
CA LEU A 125 -7.09 -1.35 -6.97
C LEU A 125 -8.21 -2.35 -7.28
N ALA A 126 -8.01 -3.20 -8.27
CA ALA A 126 -8.95 -4.26 -8.59
C ALA A 126 -8.35 -5.65 -8.37
N ALA A 127 -9.19 -6.67 -8.31
CA ALA A 127 -8.75 -8.04 -8.04
C ALA A 127 -8.05 -8.66 -9.25
N LEU A 128 -6.94 -9.38 -9.04
CA LEU A 128 -6.24 -10.17 -10.07
C LEU A 128 -7.07 -11.35 -10.55
N THR A 129 -7.83 -11.94 -9.64
CA THR A 129 -8.70 -13.09 -9.93
C THR A 129 -10.14 -12.76 -9.50
N ARG A 130 -11.11 -13.40 -10.16
CA ARG A 130 -12.54 -13.21 -9.84
C ARG A 130 -12.78 -13.63 -8.40
N GLU A 131 -13.51 -12.79 -7.68
CA GLU A 131 -13.83 -13.04 -6.27
C GLU A 131 -12.60 -13.27 -5.39
N LEU A 132 -11.39 -12.90 -5.86
CA LEU A 132 -10.11 -13.20 -5.21
C LEU A 132 -9.87 -14.70 -4.98
N ASP A 133 -10.41 -15.58 -5.85
CA ASP A 133 -10.32 -17.02 -5.71
C ASP A 133 -8.91 -17.62 -5.93
N GLY A 134 -8.00 -16.85 -6.54
CA GLY A 134 -6.63 -17.27 -6.84
C GLY A 134 -6.50 -18.20 -8.06
N GLU A 135 -7.57 -18.39 -8.82
CA GLU A 135 -7.64 -19.36 -9.94
C GLU A 135 -8.11 -18.73 -11.26
N ARG A 136 -9.25 -18.03 -11.25
CA ARG A 136 -9.88 -17.49 -12.47
C ARG A 136 -9.48 -16.01 -12.65
N LEU A 137 -8.78 -15.71 -13.73
CA LEU A 137 -8.34 -14.35 -14.03
C LEU A 137 -9.52 -13.39 -14.18
N SER A 138 -9.38 -12.18 -13.65
CA SER A 138 -10.29 -11.07 -13.91
C SER A 138 -10.11 -10.51 -15.32
N SER A 139 -11.10 -9.74 -15.82
CA SER A 139 -11.02 -9.02 -17.11
C SER A 139 -10.13 -7.78 -16.96
N MET A 140 -8.83 -7.95 -16.82
CA MET A 140 -7.87 -6.90 -16.43
C MET A 140 -7.94 -5.66 -17.32
N SER A 141 -8.12 -5.85 -18.66
CA SER A 141 -8.28 -4.74 -19.60
C SER A 141 -9.50 -3.87 -19.28
N GLU A 142 -10.65 -4.50 -18.99
CA GLU A 142 -11.87 -3.77 -18.64
C GLU A 142 -11.74 -3.03 -17.32
N LEU A 143 -11.07 -3.65 -16.33
CA LEU A 143 -10.81 -3.04 -15.03
C LEU A 143 -9.89 -1.81 -15.16
N LYS A 144 -8.83 -1.89 -15.97
CA LYS A 144 -7.96 -0.74 -16.28
C LYS A 144 -8.76 0.39 -16.94
N HIS A 145 -9.58 0.08 -17.95
CA HIS A 145 -10.40 1.09 -18.63
C HIS A 145 -11.47 1.72 -17.70
N ALA A 146 -11.92 0.99 -16.69
CA ALA A 146 -12.82 1.53 -15.67
C ALA A 146 -12.13 2.44 -14.64
N GLY A 147 -10.78 2.49 -14.64
CA GLY A 147 -10.01 3.39 -13.80
C GLY A 147 -9.27 2.71 -12.64
N ALA A 148 -9.13 1.37 -12.64
CA ALA A 148 -8.20 0.71 -11.73
C ALA A 148 -6.76 1.10 -12.10
N ILE A 149 -5.96 1.52 -11.12
CA ILE A 149 -4.55 1.91 -11.35
C ILE A 149 -3.59 0.73 -11.35
N ALA A 150 -3.94 -0.33 -10.64
CA ALA A 150 -3.21 -1.58 -10.52
C ALA A 150 -4.17 -2.70 -10.10
N LEU A 151 -3.69 -3.95 -10.19
CA LEU A 151 -4.45 -5.11 -9.72
C LEU A 151 -3.69 -5.84 -8.62
N THR A 152 -4.43 -6.45 -7.68
CA THR A 152 -3.85 -7.11 -6.51
C THR A 152 -4.54 -8.43 -6.18
N ASN A 153 -3.79 -9.31 -5.50
CA ASN A 153 -4.34 -10.51 -4.88
C ASN A 153 -4.78 -10.28 -3.43
N CYS A 154 -4.58 -9.09 -2.87
CA CYS A 154 -4.78 -8.79 -1.44
C CYS A 154 -4.04 -9.80 -0.54
N PHE A 155 -4.79 -10.45 0.36
CA PHE A 155 -4.30 -11.56 1.19
C PHE A 155 -4.68 -12.95 0.65
N SER A 156 -5.28 -13.03 -0.55
CA SER A 156 -5.65 -14.29 -1.19
C SER A 156 -4.47 -14.84 -2.00
N PRO A 157 -3.82 -15.93 -1.55
CA PRO A 157 -2.65 -16.46 -2.24
C PRO A 157 -3.00 -17.01 -3.62
N ILE A 158 -2.14 -16.77 -4.59
CA ILE A 158 -2.18 -17.48 -5.87
C ILE A 158 -1.41 -18.80 -5.69
N LYS A 159 -2.13 -19.91 -5.60
CA LYS A 159 -1.56 -21.22 -5.24
C LYS A 159 -0.84 -21.94 -6.38
N ASN A 160 -1.11 -21.54 -7.62
CA ASN A 160 -0.62 -22.20 -8.81
C ASN A 160 0.29 -21.26 -9.60
N SER A 161 1.56 -21.64 -9.74
CA SER A 161 2.57 -20.88 -10.48
C SER A 161 2.18 -20.61 -11.94
N LEU A 162 1.45 -21.52 -12.59
CA LEU A 162 0.96 -21.31 -13.95
C LEU A 162 -0.09 -20.21 -13.99
N VAL A 163 -0.98 -20.15 -12.99
CA VAL A 163 -1.97 -19.05 -12.87
C VAL A 163 -1.26 -17.73 -12.66
N LEU A 164 -0.29 -17.67 -11.74
CA LEU A 164 0.50 -16.46 -11.50
C LEU A 164 1.24 -15.99 -12.76
N ARG A 165 1.84 -16.92 -13.50
CA ARG A 165 2.46 -16.62 -14.80
C ARG A 165 1.46 -16.03 -15.80
N ARG A 166 0.27 -16.62 -15.95
CA ARG A 166 -0.78 -16.12 -16.86
C ARG A 166 -1.29 -14.73 -16.47
N ILE A 167 -1.42 -14.49 -15.17
CA ILE A 167 -1.73 -13.17 -14.61
C ILE A 167 -0.68 -12.15 -15.07
N MET A 168 0.60 -12.46 -14.90
CA MET A 168 1.70 -11.56 -15.23
C MET A 168 1.83 -11.34 -16.75
N GLU A 169 1.67 -12.38 -17.57
CA GLU A 169 1.63 -12.27 -19.04
C GLU A 169 0.51 -11.32 -19.50
N TYR A 170 -0.70 -11.50 -18.94
CA TYR A 170 -1.84 -10.65 -19.30
C TYR A 170 -1.63 -9.20 -18.85
N ALA A 171 -1.21 -8.98 -17.60
CA ALA A 171 -0.95 -7.66 -17.07
C ALA A 171 0.14 -6.92 -17.85
N SER A 172 1.24 -7.60 -18.22
CA SER A 172 2.31 -7.04 -19.05
C SER A 172 1.78 -6.60 -20.42
N GLY A 173 0.98 -7.42 -21.08
CA GLY A 173 0.38 -7.09 -22.39
C GLY A 173 -0.61 -5.91 -22.34
N GLN A 174 -1.11 -5.55 -21.17
CA GLN A 174 -2.00 -4.42 -20.96
C GLN A 174 -1.32 -3.23 -20.28
N ASP A 175 -0.02 -3.28 -20.02
CA ASP A 175 0.72 -2.26 -19.25
C ASP A 175 0.02 -1.97 -17.90
N ILE A 176 -0.24 -3.02 -17.12
CA ILE A 176 -0.86 -2.95 -15.80
C ILE A 176 0.18 -3.34 -14.75
N THR A 177 0.30 -2.52 -13.70
CA THR A 177 1.12 -2.85 -12.53
C THR A 177 0.40 -3.88 -11.65
N ILE A 178 1.12 -4.90 -11.22
CA ILE A 178 0.61 -5.87 -10.25
C ILE A 178 1.11 -5.51 -8.85
N PHE A 179 0.18 -5.34 -7.92
CA PHE A 179 0.44 -5.24 -6.48
C PHE A 179 0.27 -6.63 -5.88
N TYR A 180 1.37 -7.32 -5.67
CA TYR A 180 1.39 -8.72 -5.24
C TYR A 180 1.80 -8.85 -3.77
N GLN A 181 0.90 -9.44 -2.96
CA GLN A 181 1.23 -9.87 -1.60
C GLN A 181 1.88 -11.26 -1.68
N PRO A 182 3.20 -11.36 -1.48
CA PRO A 182 3.89 -12.63 -1.63
C PRO A 182 3.64 -13.51 -0.39
N LEU A 183 3.04 -14.66 -0.62
CA LEU A 183 2.85 -15.67 0.42
C LEU A 183 2.73 -17.05 -0.21
N ASN A 184 3.66 -17.95 0.10
CA ASN A 184 3.50 -19.35 -0.23
C ASN A 184 2.51 -19.99 0.74
N TYR A 185 1.32 -20.31 0.23
CA TYR A 185 0.19 -20.83 0.99
C TYR A 185 0.54 -22.11 1.76
N HIS A 186 1.28 -23.04 1.12
CA HIS A 186 1.61 -24.33 1.72
C HIS A 186 2.64 -24.20 2.83
N LEU A 187 3.62 -23.30 2.69
CA LEU A 187 4.60 -23.03 3.74
C LEU A 187 3.99 -22.23 4.89
N ALA A 188 3.05 -21.32 4.61
CA ALA A 188 2.34 -20.59 5.67
C ALA A 188 1.42 -21.47 6.51
N ASN A 189 0.87 -22.54 5.90
CA ASN A 189 0.11 -23.63 6.55
C ASN A 189 -0.88 -23.17 7.64
N GLY A 190 -1.56 -22.05 7.42
CA GLY A 190 -2.51 -21.52 8.42
C GLY A 190 -1.87 -20.94 9.68
N GLY A 191 -0.58 -20.69 9.68
CA GLY A 191 0.13 -20.02 10.79
C GLY A 191 -0.40 -18.62 11.07
N CYS A 192 -0.16 -18.11 12.26
CA CYS A 192 -0.65 -16.80 12.70
C CYS A 192 0.43 -15.88 13.28
N VAL A 193 1.64 -16.38 13.51
CA VAL A 193 2.79 -15.63 14.05
C VAL A 193 4.05 -16.04 13.30
N HIS A 194 5.16 -15.34 13.52
CA HIS A 194 6.46 -15.78 13.00
C HIS A 194 6.86 -17.14 13.59
N GLU A 195 7.38 -18.04 12.75
CA GLU A 195 7.92 -19.32 13.21
C GLU A 195 9.24 -19.11 13.94
N GLY A 196 9.29 -19.42 15.22
CA GLY A 196 10.46 -19.20 16.04
C GLY A 196 10.27 -19.62 17.49
N GLU A 197 11.20 -19.19 18.36
CA GLU A 197 11.20 -19.52 19.77
C GLU A 197 9.94 -19.04 20.49
N ILE A 198 9.45 -17.84 20.15
CA ILE A 198 8.26 -17.23 20.75
C ILE A 198 7.00 -18.02 20.38
N ALA A 199 6.83 -18.34 19.09
CA ALA A 199 5.72 -19.17 18.62
C ALA A 199 5.68 -20.52 19.36
N ASN A 200 6.83 -21.17 19.49
CA ASN A 200 6.96 -22.44 20.18
C ASN A 200 6.62 -22.32 21.69
N LYS A 201 7.09 -21.28 22.37
CA LYS A 201 6.75 -21.02 23.79
C LYS A 201 5.26 -20.79 24.02
N LEU A 202 4.60 -20.12 23.07
CA LEU A 202 3.17 -19.81 23.16
C LEU A 202 2.27 -20.93 22.61
N GLY A 203 2.84 -21.94 21.96
CA GLY A 203 2.08 -23.01 21.31
C GLY A 203 1.28 -22.52 20.08
N LEU A 204 1.73 -21.46 19.44
CA LEU A 204 1.07 -20.88 18.27
C LEU A 204 1.65 -21.43 16.96
N PRO A 205 0.83 -21.67 15.93
CA PRO A 205 1.32 -22.10 14.63
C PRO A 205 2.12 -21.00 13.96
N GLY A 206 3.36 -21.32 13.55
CA GLY A 206 4.28 -20.36 12.96
C GLY A 206 4.17 -20.24 11.44
N ILE A 207 4.55 -19.08 10.90
CA ILE A 207 4.75 -18.79 9.48
C ILE A 207 6.25 -18.55 9.28
N PRO A 208 6.99 -19.47 8.63
CA PRO A 208 8.41 -19.27 8.40
C PRO A 208 8.68 -18.09 7.45
N SER A 209 9.82 -17.43 7.57
CA SER A 209 10.24 -16.39 6.61
C SER A 209 10.29 -16.92 5.19
N ALA A 210 10.62 -18.21 5.02
CA ALA A 210 10.60 -18.91 3.73
C ALA A 210 9.23 -18.88 3.02
N ALA A 211 8.11 -18.71 3.76
CA ALA A 211 6.79 -18.56 3.14
C ALA A 211 6.68 -17.27 2.32
N GLU A 212 7.40 -16.21 2.72
CA GLU A 212 7.47 -14.95 2.01
C GLU A 212 8.59 -14.99 0.95
N SER A 213 9.84 -15.31 1.35
CA SER A 213 11.00 -15.24 0.45
C SER A 213 10.90 -16.18 -0.75
N ALA A 214 10.33 -17.39 -0.60
CA ALA A 214 10.07 -18.28 -1.73
C ALA A 214 9.04 -17.69 -2.72
N ALA A 215 7.96 -17.08 -2.21
CA ALA A 215 6.98 -16.42 -3.06
C ALA A 215 7.55 -15.18 -3.76
N VAL A 216 8.42 -14.42 -3.09
CA VAL A 216 9.17 -13.29 -3.68
C VAL A 216 10.08 -13.77 -4.81
N ALA A 217 10.85 -14.84 -4.59
CA ALA A 217 11.75 -15.41 -5.59
C ALA A 217 11.00 -15.89 -6.84
N GLU A 218 9.86 -16.57 -6.64
CA GLU A 218 8.97 -17.00 -7.73
C GLU A 218 8.44 -15.80 -8.51
N ALA A 219 7.90 -14.79 -7.81
CA ALA A 219 7.32 -13.61 -8.44
C ALA A 219 8.37 -12.82 -9.25
N ILE A 220 9.59 -12.65 -8.73
CA ILE A 220 10.71 -12.00 -9.42
C ILE A 220 11.11 -12.79 -10.68
N SER A 221 11.19 -14.13 -10.59
CA SER A 221 11.53 -14.98 -11.73
C SER A 221 10.50 -14.86 -12.86
N LEU A 222 9.20 -14.80 -12.51
CA LEU A 222 8.12 -14.61 -13.46
C LEU A 222 8.07 -13.17 -13.99
N CYS A 223 8.37 -12.16 -13.15
CA CYS A 223 8.49 -10.77 -13.57
C CYS A 223 9.58 -10.62 -14.64
N LYS A 224 10.76 -11.22 -14.44
CA LYS A 224 11.85 -11.24 -15.42
C LYS A 224 11.44 -11.90 -16.74
N LEU A 225 10.64 -12.96 -16.67
CA LEU A 225 10.16 -13.69 -17.86
C LEU A 225 9.13 -12.89 -18.66
N THR A 226 8.22 -12.17 -17.99
CA THR A 226 7.05 -11.53 -18.59
C THR A 226 7.22 -10.05 -18.85
N GLY A 227 8.19 -9.40 -18.20
CA GLY A 227 8.40 -7.95 -18.27
C GLY A 227 7.28 -7.14 -17.62
N VAL A 228 6.51 -7.73 -16.69
CA VAL A 228 5.44 -7.01 -15.96
C VAL A 228 6.01 -6.05 -14.94
N LYS A 229 5.35 -4.91 -14.72
CA LYS A 229 5.63 -4.01 -13.59
C LYS A 229 5.10 -4.66 -12.31
N LEU A 230 6.01 -4.99 -11.38
CA LEU A 230 5.68 -5.71 -10.15
C LEU A 230 5.94 -4.85 -8.92
N HIS A 231 4.93 -4.71 -8.07
CA HIS A 231 5.05 -4.15 -6.73
C HIS A 231 4.78 -5.24 -5.69
N LEU A 232 5.79 -5.54 -4.87
CA LEU A 232 5.71 -6.55 -3.80
C LEU A 232 5.24 -5.88 -2.51
N CYS A 233 4.03 -6.20 -2.09
CA CYS A 233 3.36 -5.54 -0.97
C CYS A 233 3.79 -6.11 0.38
N ARG A 234 4.03 -5.22 1.33
CA ARG A 234 4.21 -5.54 2.75
C ARG A 234 5.29 -6.60 3.01
N ILE A 235 6.47 -6.37 2.50
CA ILE A 235 7.64 -7.21 2.78
C ILE A 235 7.97 -7.16 4.27
N SER A 236 8.30 -8.29 4.85
CA SER A 236 8.53 -8.41 6.30
C SER A 236 9.87 -9.05 6.70
N CYS A 237 10.61 -9.65 5.78
CA CYS A 237 11.87 -10.32 6.12
C CYS A 237 13.09 -9.85 5.29
N ALA A 238 14.28 -9.89 5.90
CA ALA A 238 15.55 -9.46 5.32
C ALA A 238 15.91 -10.23 4.04
N GLU A 239 15.58 -11.53 3.98
CA GLU A 239 15.84 -12.36 2.81
C GLU A 239 15.09 -11.87 1.59
N SER A 240 13.81 -11.49 1.74
CA SER A 240 13.01 -10.88 0.68
C SER A 240 13.61 -9.59 0.16
N LEU A 241 14.11 -8.72 1.05
CA LEU A 241 14.81 -7.48 0.65
C LEU A 241 16.05 -7.76 -0.18
N THR A 242 16.83 -8.77 0.20
CA THR A 242 18.02 -9.18 -0.54
C THR A 242 17.67 -9.62 -1.96
N LEU A 243 16.61 -10.41 -2.13
CA LEU A 243 16.12 -10.85 -3.43
C LEU A 243 15.66 -9.66 -4.29
N ILE A 244 14.92 -8.71 -3.70
CA ILE A 244 14.43 -7.52 -4.39
C ILE A 244 15.59 -6.62 -4.83
N LYS A 245 16.53 -6.32 -3.95
CA LYS A 245 17.72 -5.50 -4.28
C LYS A 245 18.53 -6.12 -5.42
N ASN A 246 18.72 -7.45 -5.39
CA ASN A 246 19.40 -8.18 -6.46
C ASN A 246 18.65 -8.10 -7.79
N ALA A 247 17.32 -8.18 -7.77
CA ALA A 247 16.48 -8.05 -8.96
C ALA A 247 16.58 -6.64 -9.56
N GLN A 248 16.49 -5.61 -8.72
CA GLN A 248 16.61 -4.21 -9.12
C GLN A 248 17.99 -3.93 -9.75
N SER A 249 19.07 -4.47 -9.18
CA SER A 249 20.42 -4.33 -9.73
C SER A 249 20.58 -4.97 -11.12
N GLN A 250 19.73 -5.92 -11.48
CA GLN A 250 19.63 -6.55 -12.80
C GLN A 250 18.69 -5.82 -13.77
N GLY A 251 18.12 -4.69 -13.36
CA GLY A 251 17.17 -3.91 -14.17
C GLY A 251 15.76 -4.51 -14.27
N ILE A 252 15.37 -5.42 -13.36
CA ILE A 252 14.00 -5.93 -13.30
C ILE A 252 13.09 -4.87 -12.68
N GLU A 253 11.95 -4.57 -13.29
CA GLU A 253 10.98 -3.57 -12.83
C GLU A 253 10.20 -4.08 -11.61
N VAL A 254 10.86 -4.15 -10.45
CA VAL A 254 10.28 -4.53 -9.17
C VAL A 254 10.45 -3.43 -8.14
N THR A 255 9.37 -3.13 -7.43
CA THR A 255 9.34 -2.24 -6.26
C THR A 255 8.71 -2.96 -5.08
N SER A 256 8.83 -2.41 -3.88
CA SER A 256 8.19 -2.99 -2.69
C SER A 256 7.82 -1.94 -1.67
N ASP A 257 6.89 -2.29 -0.79
CA ASP A 257 6.57 -1.53 0.42
C ASP A 257 6.77 -2.37 1.69
N VAL A 258 6.77 -1.67 2.82
CA VAL A 258 6.81 -2.23 4.17
C VAL A 258 5.70 -1.56 4.98
N ALA A 259 4.94 -2.33 5.74
CA ALA A 259 3.96 -1.75 6.64
C ALA A 259 4.66 -1.01 7.78
N ILE A 260 4.20 0.20 8.13
CA ILE A 260 4.87 1.09 9.09
C ILE A 260 5.15 0.41 10.43
N HIS A 261 4.24 -0.43 10.92
CA HIS A 261 4.39 -1.15 12.18
C HIS A 261 5.54 -2.16 12.17
N GLN A 262 5.92 -2.70 11.00
CA GLN A 262 7.08 -3.60 10.85
C GLN A 262 8.43 -2.88 11.07
N LEU A 263 8.43 -1.54 11.06
CA LEU A 263 9.62 -0.73 11.35
C LEU A 263 9.80 -0.48 12.86
N PHE A 264 8.82 -0.82 13.71
CA PHE A 264 8.84 -0.51 15.14
C PHE A 264 8.72 -1.73 16.04
N PHE A 265 8.04 -2.80 15.57
CA PHE A 265 7.73 -3.96 16.38
C PHE A 265 8.33 -5.23 15.78
N ASP A 266 8.83 -6.12 16.64
CA ASP A 266 9.30 -7.46 16.31
C ASP A 266 8.43 -8.54 16.98
N GLU A 267 8.75 -9.81 16.78
CA GLU A 267 7.99 -10.93 17.31
C GLU A 267 7.88 -10.96 18.85
N SER A 268 8.78 -10.25 19.58
CA SER A 268 8.75 -10.21 21.04
C SER A 268 7.51 -9.53 21.62
N PHE A 269 6.86 -8.67 20.83
CA PHE A 269 5.63 -7.98 21.24
C PHE A 269 4.39 -8.88 21.31
N ILE A 270 4.44 -10.09 20.72
CA ILE A 270 3.33 -11.06 20.75
C ILE A 270 3.20 -11.74 22.12
N ASN A 271 4.15 -11.57 23.03
CA ASN A 271 4.12 -12.12 24.37
C ASN A 271 2.76 -11.85 25.06
N ASN A 272 2.31 -12.83 25.87
CA ASN A 272 1.04 -12.78 26.59
C ASN A 272 -0.24 -12.82 25.74
N PHE A 273 -0.17 -13.35 24.50
CA PHE A 273 -1.33 -13.49 23.60
C PHE A 273 -2.06 -12.17 23.30
N ASN A 274 -1.33 -11.06 23.24
CA ASN A 274 -1.93 -9.77 22.90
C ASN A 274 -2.31 -9.72 21.41
N SER A 275 -3.59 -9.84 21.13
CA SER A 275 -4.14 -9.86 19.77
C SER A 275 -3.93 -8.56 18.99
N SER A 276 -3.61 -7.44 19.65
CA SER A 276 -3.27 -6.17 18.97
C SER A 276 -2.01 -6.28 18.12
N TYR A 277 -1.15 -7.27 18.38
CA TYR A 277 0.06 -7.55 17.60
C TYR A 277 -0.11 -8.70 16.60
N HIS A 278 -1.33 -9.22 16.44
CA HIS A 278 -1.64 -10.20 15.39
C HIS A 278 -1.86 -9.49 14.06
N VAL A 279 -0.84 -9.46 13.24
CA VAL A 279 -0.81 -8.76 11.93
C VAL A 279 -0.40 -9.71 10.81
N THR A 280 -0.69 -9.32 9.57
CA THR A 280 -0.29 -10.06 8.35
C THR A 280 0.43 -9.13 7.38
N PRO A 281 1.68 -9.43 6.99
CA PRO A 281 2.54 -10.51 7.49
C PRO A 281 2.84 -10.37 9.00
N PRO A 282 3.24 -11.47 9.69
CA PRO A 282 3.53 -11.41 11.12
C PRO A 282 4.77 -10.56 11.40
N PHE A 283 4.87 -10.02 12.62
CA PHE A 283 6.11 -9.43 13.08
C PHE A 283 7.21 -10.50 13.08
N ARG A 284 8.35 -10.15 12.49
CA ARG A 284 9.52 -11.00 12.34
C ARG A 284 10.53 -10.77 13.46
N THR A 285 11.72 -11.30 13.27
CA THR A 285 12.84 -11.12 14.22
C THR A 285 13.31 -9.65 14.28
N ASN A 286 14.04 -9.31 15.33
CA ASN A 286 14.68 -8.00 15.43
C ASN A 286 15.71 -7.76 14.30
N GLU A 287 16.34 -8.82 13.77
CA GLU A 287 17.26 -8.73 12.62
C GLU A 287 16.51 -8.34 11.34
N ASP A 288 15.33 -8.90 11.12
CA ASP A 288 14.45 -8.52 10.03
C ASP A 288 14.04 -7.05 10.16
N LEU A 289 13.60 -6.63 11.33
CA LEU A 289 13.20 -5.25 11.62
C LEU A 289 14.33 -4.25 11.32
N ILE A 290 15.57 -4.53 11.76
CA ILE A 290 16.74 -3.69 11.46
C ILE A 290 17.00 -3.62 9.96
N SER A 291 16.82 -4.73 9.25
CA SER A 291 17.04 -4.82 7.80
C SER A 291 15.99 -4.03 6.99
N LEU A 292 14.75 -3.94 7.51
CA LEU A 292 13.65 -3.19 6.90
C LEU A 292 13.83 -1.67 7.01
N ARG A 293 14.54 -1.18 8.05
CA ARG A 293 14.88 0.23 8.27
C ARG A 293 16.03 0.68 7.36
#